data_9f3d47e73766d91cb2c9d2267582253b
#
_entry.id   9f3d47e73766d91cb2c9d2267582253b
#
_cell.length_a   1.000
_cell.length_b   1.000
_cell.length_c   1.000
_cell.angle_alpha   90.00
_cell.angle_beta   90.00
_cell.angle_gamma   90.00
#
_symmetry.space_group_name_H-M   'P 1'
#
loop_
_entity.id
_entity.type
_entity.pdbx_description
1 polymer ?
#
loop_
_entity_poly.entity_id
_entity_poly.type
_entity_poly.pdbx_seq_one_letter_code
_entity_poly.pdbx_strand_id
1 'polypeptide(L)'
;HPRVRRQRQMCIRDRPFIFTSNGKELYFCDFREPDSYFKPIMAIPTPHELVKKLGIEDTFAGLPTLKKKGLRDCQYEAVTELENSFRAGQNRALMVLATGAGKTYTACLAAYRMLSYTPMRRVLFLVDRNNLGKQAEGEFGTFRLTENGDAFNTIFTVNRLRSSSIPSDSNVVISTIQRLFSFLKGETIEDNDNDDENEPAEEVTLPPNPNLPHDYFDMIIIDECHRSIYGNWRKVLEYFDTARLVGLTATPIEETKKFFNYNIIVNYTLEKSIVDGVNVDCRVYRIKTQVTETGGAILEGERVKEETRYTGEVKTVRNKETKTYTNKELNRSVINPAQIKLILSTYWDVVYTELFNDPQREPNMDYLPKTLIFALNEAHATNIVQIAKEVFGRTDDRFVQKITYSAGDSNELIRQFRNDKDFRIAVTCTLVATGTDVKPLEVVMFMRDVESLPLYIQMKGRGVRTIGDEQLRNVTPNAFSKDCFYLVDAVGV
;
A
#
# COMPACT_ATOMS: atom_id res chain seq x y z
N HIS A 1 -35.35 -34.15 27.33
CA HIS A 1 -34.75 -33.01 28.05
C HIS A 1 -34.84 -31.75 27.19
N PRO A 2 -35.49 -30.65 27.66
CA PRO A 2 -35.72 -29.45 26.83
C PRO A 2 -34.43 -28.76 26.37
N ARG A 3 -33.33 -28.85 27.11
CA ARG A 3 -32.03 -28.28 26.74
C ARG A 3 -31.39 -28.94 25.51
N VAL A 4 -31.50 -30.25 25.37
CA VAL A 4 -30.93 -31.02 24.26
C VAL A 4 -31.69 -30.73 22.96
N ARG A 5 -33.01 -30.50 23.01
CA ARG A 5 -33.80 -30.09 21.84
C ARG A 5 -33.45 -28.65 21.37
N ARG A 6 -33.23 -27.69 22.29
CA ARG A 6 -32.81 -26.34 21.93
C ARG A 6 -31.41 -26.32 21.33
N GLN A 7 -30.46 -27.09 21.89
CA GLN A 7 -29.11 -27.21 21.29
C GLN A 7 -29.14 -27.86 19.91
N ARG A 8 -29.96 -28.90 19.69
CA ARG A 8 -30.13 -29.49 18.36
C ARG A 8 -30.75 -28.52 17.35
N GLN A 9 -31.72 -27.71 17.75
CA GLN A 9 -32.31 -26.70 16.87
C GLN A 9 -31.36 -25.52 16.52
N MET A 10 -30.50 -25.11 17.45
CA MET A 10 -29.42 -24.15 17.15
C MET A 10 -28.40 -24.72 16.17
N CYS A 11 -27.92 -25.95 16.38
CA CYS A 11 -26.98 -26.62 15.49
C CYS A 11 -27.52 -26.81 14.06
N ILE A 12 -28.80 -27.04 13.89
CA ILE A 12 -29.43 -27.22 12.56
C ILE A 12 -29.47 -25.92 11.77
N ARG A 13 -29.63 -24.76 12.43
CA ARG A 13 -29.60 -23.44 11.74
C ARG A 13 -28.22 -23.03 11.30
N ASP A 14 -27.22 -23.27 12.12
CA ASP A 14 -25.86 -22.76 11.91
C ASP A 14 -24.92 -23.76 11.20
N ARG A 15 -25.22 -25.08 11.31
CA ARG A 15 -24.40 -26.16 10.74
C ARG A 15 -25.28 -27.30 10.23
N PRO A 16 -25.89 -27.13 9.06
CA PRO A 16 -26.83 -28.11 8.51
C PRO A 16 -26.16 -29.44 8.13
N PHE A 17 -24.88 -29.44 7.85
CA PHE A 17 -24.09 -30.60 7.44
C PHE A 17 -23.06 -30.97 8.49
N ILE A 18 -23.00 -32.26 8.84
CA ILE A 18 -21.96 -32.81 9.72
C ILE A 18 -21.27 -33.97 9.04
N PHE A 19 -19.94 -33.94 9.09
CA PHE A 19 -19.07 -35.02 8.65
C PHE A 19 -18.40 -35.66 9.88
N THR A 20 -18.33 -36.96 9.90
CA THR A 20 -17.58 -37.71 10.93
C THR A 20 -16.71 -38.76 10.26
N SER A 21 -15.54 -39.03 10.82
CA SER A 21 -14.63 -40.08 10.34
C SER A 21 -13.95 -40.78 11.50
N ASN A 22 -13.71 -42.08 11.34
CA ASN A 22 -12.88 -42.90 12.22
C ASN A 22 -11.49 -43.17 11.63
N GLY A 23 -11.11 -42.45 10.56
CA GLY A 23 -9.86 -42.62 9.83
C GLY A 23 -9.87 -43.68 8.74
N LYS A 24 -10.92 -44.51 8.68
CA LYS A 24 -11.13 -45.56 7.64
C LYS A 24 -12.40 -45.32 6.83
N GLU A 25 -13.39 -44.82 7.48
CA GLU A 25 -14.74 -44.58 6.94
C GLU A 25 -15.12 -43.12 7.18
N LEU A 26 -15.88 -42.56 6.25
CA LEU A 26 -16.41 -41.22 6.29
C LEU A 26 -17.92 -41.24 6.24
N TYR A 27 -18.54 -40.50 7.12
CA TYR A 27 -20.00 -40.40 7.22
C TYR A 27 -20.46 -38.96 7.09
N PHE A 28 -21.64 -38.79 6.50
CA PHE A 28 -22.30 -37.51 6.28
C PHE A 28 -23.71 -37.52 6.81
N CYS A 29 -24.15 -36.43 7.45
CA CYS A 29 -25.51 -36.23 7.89
C CYS A 29 -25.99 -34.82 7.52
N ASP A 30 -27.16 -34.74 6.88
CA ASP A 30 -27.88 -33.49 6.63
C ASP A 30 -28.99 -33.37 7.69
N PHE A 31 -28.81 -32.50 8.66
CA PHE A 31 -29.76 -32.31 9.76
C PHE A 31 -31.04 -31.57 9.36
N ARG A 32 -31.20 -31.14 8.15
CA ARG A 32 -32.43 -30.53 7.62
C ARG A 32 -33.45 -31.61 7.23
N GLU A 33 -32.96 -32.80 6.92
CA GLU A 33 -33.84 -33.93 6.62
C GLU A 33 -34.62 -34.39 7.91
N PRO A 34 -35.94 -34.61 7.84
CA PRO A 34 -36.72 -34.98 9.03
C PRO A 34 -36.19 -36.24 9.73
N ASP A 35 -35.74 -37.22 8.95
CA ASP A 35 -35.17 -38.48 9.41
C ASP A 35 -33.66 -38.54 9.23
N SER A 36 -32.97 -37.49 9.65
CA SER A 36 -31.52 -37.36 9.46
C SER A 36 -30.74 -38.43 10.19
N TYR A 37 -29.88 -39.15 9.47
CA TYR A 37 -28.92 -40.12 10.02
C TYR A 37 -27.59 -40.07 9.26
N PHE A 38 -26.53 -40.57 9.88
CA PHE A 38 -25.21 -40.62 9.28
C PHE A 38 -25.14 -41.67 8.17
N LYS A 39 -24.98 -41.24 6.92
CA LYS A 39 -24.82 -42.08 5.75
C LYS A 39 -23.34 -42.22 5.41
N PRO A 40 -22.82 -43.43 5.10
CA PRO A 40 -21.44 -43.57 4.62
C PRO A 40 -21.27 -42.87 3.27
N ILE A 41 -20.15 -42.15 3.09
CA ILE A 41 -19.78 -41.50 1.85
C ILE A 41 -18.35 -41.84 1.48
N MET A 42 -18.03 -41.85 0.19
CA MET A 42 -16.69 -42.17 -0.33
C MET A 42 -15.73 -41.00 -0.28
N ALA A 43 -16.24 -39.76 -0.38
CA ALA A 43 -15.48 -38.51 -0.33
C ALA A 43 -16.33 -37.39 0.28
N ILE A 44 -15.69 -36.37 0.84
CA ILE A 44 -16.36 -35.13 1.28
C ILE A 44 -16.87 -34.41 0.02
N PRO A 45 -18.18 -34.06 -0.04
CA PRO A 45 -18.73 -33.29 -1.14
C PRO A 45 -17.98 -31.97 -1.32
N THR A 46 -17.83 -31.57 -2.54
CA THR A 46 -17.26 -30.27 -2.88
C THR A 46 -18.12 -29.12 -2.33
N PRO A 47 -17.54 -27.93 -2.10
CA PRO A 47 -18.33 -26.76 -1.69
C PRO A 47 -19.51 -26.47 -2.63
N HIS A 48 -19.36 -26.67 -3.94
CA HIS A 48 -20.43 -26.50 -4.92
C HIS A 48 -21.58 -27.49 -4.72
N GLU A 49 -21.27 -28.77 -4.46
CA GLU A 49 -22.30 -29.80 -4.16
C GLU A 49 -23.04 -29.51 -2.84
N LEU A 50 -22.33 -28.98 -1.84
CA LEU A 50 -22.94 -28.58 -0.57
C LEU A 50 -23.86 -27.37 -0.74
N VAL A 51 -23.46 -26.36 -1.50
CA VAL A 51 -24.26 -25.18 -1.84
C VAL A 51 -25.53 -25.62 -2.61
N LYS A 52 -25.39 -26.52 -3.58
CA LYS A 52 -26.52 -27.09 -4.31
C LYS A 52 -27.47 -27.86 -3.37
N LYS A 53 -26.94 -28.66 -2.41
CA LYS A 53 -27.74 -29.32 -1.40
C LYS A 53 -28.49 -28.36 -0.46
N LEU A 54 -27.91 -27.19 -0.19
CA LEU A 54 -28.53 -26.12 0.59
C LEU A 54 -29.68 -25.43 -0.18
N GLY A 55 -29.84 -25.69 -1.47
CA GLY A 55 -30.79 -24.97 -2.33
C GLY A 55 -30.42 -23.48 -2.49
N ILE A 56 -29.18 -23.13 -2.20
CA ILE A 56 -28.66 -21.79 -2.44
C ILE A 56 -28.34 -21.73 -3.93
N GLU A 57 -28.96 -20.79 -4.63
CA GLU A 57 -28.59 -20.48 -6.02
C GLU A 57 -27.10 -20.11 -6.10
N ASP A 58 -26.45 -20.45 -7.22
CA ASP A 58 -25.07 -20.05 -7.45
C ASP A 58 -24.94 -18.53 -7.26
N THR A 59 -24.30 -18.12 -6.20
CA THR A 59 -24.11 -16.72 -5.80
C THR A 59 -23.51 -15.88 -6.94
N PHE A 60 -22.81 -16.52 -7.88
CA PHE A 60 -22.09 -15.87 -8.98
C PHE A 60 -22.73 -16.15 -10.36
N ALA A 61 -23.88 -16.83 -10.43
CA ALA A 61 -24.57 -17.12 -11.69
C ALA A 61 -24.95 -15.86 -12.47
N GLY A 62 -25.27 -14.77 -11.76
CA GLY A 62 -25.63 -13.47 -12.34
C GLY A 62 -24.45 -12.65 -12.90
N LEU A 63 -23.19 -13.06 -12.67
CA LEU A 63 -22.03 -12.31 -13.14
C LEU A 63 -21.90 -12.39 -14.68
N PRO A 64 -22.06 -11.28 -15.42
CA PRO A 64 -21.85 -11.26 -16.87
C PRO A 64 -20.35 -11.37 -17.18
N THR A 65 -20.01 -11.91 -18.34
CA THR A 65 -18.62 -11.94 -18.83
C THR A 65 -18.04 -10.54 -18.85
N LEU A 66 -16.89 -10.35 -18.20
CA LEU A 66 -16.18 -9.08 -18.18
C LEU A 66 -15.69 -8.73 -19.59
N LYS A 67 -15.96 -7.50 -20.04
CA LYS A 67 -15.45 -6.98 -21.32
C LYS A 67 -14.09 -6.33 -21.10
N LYS A 68 -13.12 -6.68 -21.94
CA LYS A 68 -11.75 -6.15 -21.85
C LYS A 68 -11.62 -4.68 -22.25
N LYS A 69 -12.60 -4.13 -22.96
CA LYS A 69 -12.57 -2.76 -23.49
C LYS A 69 -12.26 -1.73 -22.41
N GLY A 70 -11.20 -0.94 -22.59
CA GLY A 70 -10.78 0.11 -21.66
C GLY A 70 -9.98 -0.38 -20.44
N LEU A 71 -9.76 -1.69 -20.30
CA LEU A 71 -8.98 -2.29 -19.23
C LEU A 71 -7.56 -2.65 -19.71
N ARG A 72 -6.60 -2.50 -18.84
CA ARG A 72 -5.28 -3.10 -19.03
C ARG A 72 -5.39 -4.62 -18.89
N ASP A 73 -4.50 -5.36 -19.54
CA ASP A 73 -4.51 -6.82 -19.51
C ASP A 73 -4.46 -7.37 -18.08
N CYS A 74 -3.60 -6.81 -17.25
CA CYS A 74 -3.47 -7.21 -15.85
C CYS A 74 -4.73 -6.93 -15.01
N GLN A 75 -5.48 -5.87 -15.32
CA GLN A 75 -6.74 -5.54 -14.62
C GLN A 75 -7.86 -6.50 -15.05
N TYR A 76 -7.93 -6.78 -16.35
CA TYR A 76 -8.89 -7.74 -16.89
C TYR A 76 -8.64 -9.15 -16.30
N GLU A 77 -7.38 -9.60 -16.34
CA GLU A 77 -6.97 -10.88 -15.77
C GLU A 77 -7.30 -10.94 -14.27
N ALA A 78 -6.93 -9.91 -13.49
CA ALA A 78 -7.14 -9.87 -12.04
C ALA A 78 -8.61 -10.00 -11.65
N VAL A 79 -9.51 -9.29 -12.33
CA VAL A 79 -10.95 -9.35 -12.01
C VAL A 79 -11.55 -10.66 -12.49
N THR A 80 -11.18 -11.15 -13.68
CA THR A 80 -11.68 -12.42 -14.22
C THR A 80 -11.28 -13.59 -13.33
N GLU A 81 -10.00 -13.64 -12.90
CA GLU A 81 -9.50 -14.70 -12.07
C GLU A 81 -10.02 -14.60 -10.61
N LEU A 82 -10.33 -13.39 -10.12
CA LEU A 82 -11.05 -13.23 -8.85
C LEU A 82 -12.43 -13.90 -8.91
N GLU A 83 -13.18 -13.63 -9.95
CA GLU A 83 -14.52 -14.21 -10.15
C GLU A 83 -14.45 -15.73 -10.28
N ASN A 84 -13.49 -16.25 -11.03
CA ASN A 84 -13.24 -17.68 -11.16
C ASN A 84 -12.87 -18.32 -9.83
N SER A 85 -11.99 -17.68 -9.07
CA SER A 85 -11.58 -18.13 -7.74
C SER A 85 -12.76 -18.19 -6.76
N PHE A 86 -13.63 -17.19 -6.77
CA PHE A 86 -14.82 -17.17 -5.93
C PHE A 86 -15.87 -18.19 -6.36
N ARG A 87 -16.06 -18.42 -7.67
CA ARG A 87 -16.90 -19.51 -8.20
C ARG A 87 -16.38 -20.89 -7.79
N ALA A 88 -15.04 -21.03 -7.73
CA ALA A 88 -14.40 -22.25 -7.23
C ALA A 88 -14.52 -22.45 -5.71
N GLY A 89 -15.21 -21.55 -4.99
CA GLY A 89 -15.44 -21.64 -3.56
C GLY A 89 -14.28 -21.13 -2.69
N GLN A 90 -13.27 -20.48 -3.30
CA GLN A 90 -12.18 -19.89 -2.52
C GLN A 90 -12.68 -18.64 -1.77
N ASN A 91 -12.31 -18.52 -0.50
CA ASN A 91 -12.68 -17.38 0.34
C ASN A 91 -11.56 -16.33 0.47
N ARG A 92 -10.36 -16.64 -0.01
CA ARG A 92 -9.21 -15.74 0.03
C ARG A 92 -8.54 -15.73 -1.34
N ALA A 93 -8.23 -14.52 -1.84
CA ALA A 93 -7.54 -14.34 -3.11
C ALA A 93 -6.48 -13.26 -2.98
N LEU A 94 -5.29 -13.47 -3.57
CA LEU A 94 -4.19 -12.52 -3.56
C LEU A 94 -3.93 -12.02 -4.99
N MET A 95 -3.99 -10.71 -5.18
CA MET A 95 -3.58 -10.02 -6.39
C MET A 95 -2.21 -9.39 -6.19
N VAL A 96 -1.22 -9.90 -6.86
CA VAL A 96 0.11 -9.28 -6.92
C VAL A 96 0.14 -8.37 -8.13
N LEU A 97 0.11 -7.07 -7.88
CA LEU A 97 0.05 -6.03 -8.92
C LEU A 97 1.14 -4.98 -8.68
N ALA A 98 2.03 -4.80 -9.63
CA ALA A 98 3.09 -3.81 -9.57
C ALA A 98 2.54 -2.41 -9.23
N THR A 99 3.36 -1.60 -8.61
CA THR A 99 3.06 -0.18 -8.40
C THR A 99 2.78 0.46 -9.76
N GLY A 100 1.66 1.18 -9.91
CA GLY A 100 1.28 1.76 -11.22
C GLY A 100 0.36 0.92 -12.08
N ALA A 101 0.17 -0.35 -11.77
CA ALA A 101 -0.75 -1.23 -12.53
C ALA A 101 -2.24 -0.84 -12.39
N GLY A 102 -2.56 0.02 -11.42
CA GLY A 102 -3.94 0.47 -11.16
C GLY A 102 -4.66 -0.41 -10.14
N LYS A 103 -3.99 -0.76 -9.03
CA LYS A 103 -4.56 -1.57 -7.94
C LYS A 103 -5.93 -1.07 -7.48
N THR A 104 -6.04 0.22 -7.16
CA THR A 104 -7.30 0.81 -6.68
C THR A 104 -8.40 0.77 -7.73
N TYR A 105 -8.07 1.03 -9.00
CA TYR A 105 -9.02 0.89 -10.10
C TYR A 105 -9.53 -0.56 -10.23
N THR A 106 -8.64 -1.54 -10.12
CA THR A 106 -8.99 -2.98 -10.13
C THR A 106 -9.91 -3.33 -8.96
N ALA A 107 -9.63 -2.78 -7.77
CA ALA A 107 -10.47 -2.95 -6.60
C ALA A 107 -11.86 -2.33 -6.77
N CYS A 108 -11.95 -1.10 -7.31
CA CYS A 108 -13.24 -0.45 -7.63
C CYS A 108 -14.06 -1.30 -8.61
N LEU A 109 -13.44 -1.82 -9.66
CA LEU A 109 -14.10 -2.66 -10.64
C LEU A 109 -14.59 -3.98 -10.03
N ALA A 110 -13.76 -4.63 -9.21
CA ALA A 110 -14.13 -5.85 -8.49
C ALA A 110 -15.31 -5.59 -7.54
N ALA A 111 -15.25 -4.53 -6.73
CA ALA A 111 -16.32 -4.13 -5.83
C ALA A 111 -17.63 -3.83 -6.58
N TYR A 112 -17.53 -3.06 -7.66
CA TYR A 112 -18.68 -2.77 -8.53
C TYR A 112 -19.36 -4.03 -9.01
N ARG A 113 -18.61 -4.97 -9.58
CA ARG A 113 -19.15 -6.19 -10.15
C ARG A 113 -19.78 -7.11 -9.09
N MET A 114 -19.13 -7.23 -7.94
CA MET A 114 -19.67 -8.01 -6.81
C MET A 114 -20.97 -7.41 -6.29
N LEU A 115 -21.04 -6.09 -6.09
CA LEU A 115 -22.23 -5.39 -5.62
C LEU A 115 -23.38 -5.38 -6.64
N SER A 116 -23.04 -5.33 -7.95
CA SER A 116 -24.08 -5.22 -9.01
C SER A 116 -24.67 -6.57 -9.41
N TYR A 117 -23.88 -7.65 -9.40
CA TYR A 117 -24.25 -8.90 -10.06
C TYR A 117 -24.27 -10.12 -9.11
N THR A 118 -24.07 -9.89 -7.81
CA THR A 118 -24.13 -10.93 -6.78
C THR A 118 -24.99 -10.46 -5.61
N PRO A 119 -25.39 -11.33 -4.69
CA PRO A 119 -26.11 -10.94 -3.47
C PRO A 119 -25.31 -10.11 -2.47
N MET A 120 -24.04 -9.84 -2.73
CA MET A 120 -23.20 -9.02 -1.84
C MET A 120 -23.74 -7.60 -1.74
N ARG A 121 -23.73 -7.03 -0.54
CA ARG A 121 -24.27 -5.69 -0.24
C ARG A 121 -23.25 -4.73 0.33
N ARG A 122 -22.24 -5.25 1.02
CA ARG A 122 -21.27 -4.43 1.76
C ARG A 122 -19.84 -4.91 1.53
N VAL A 123 -19.02 -3.98 1.07
CA VAL A 123 -17.59 -4.17 0.83
C VAL A 123 -16.81 -3.28 1.79
N LEU A 124 -15.84 -3.85 2.50
CA LEU A 124 -14.85 -3.09 3.26
C LEU A 124 -13.60 -2.91 2.40
N PHE A 125 -13.13 -1.67 2.26
CA PHE A 125 -11.84 -1.37 1.63
C PHE A 125 -10.87 -0.89 2.71
N LEU A 126 -9.91 -1.73 3.04
CA LEU A 126 -8.89 -1.44 4.04
C LEU A 126 -7.66 -0.82 3.38
N VAL A 127 -7.26 0.32 3.91
CA VAL A 127 -6.04 1.05 3.51
C VAL A 127 -5.03 1.05 4.65
N ASP A 128 -3.76 1.20 4.30
CA ASP A 128 -2.67 1.24 5.27
C ASP A 128 -2.70 2.51 6.15
N ARG A 129 -3.07 3.67 5.56
CA ARG A 129 -3.06 4.98 6.22
C ARG A 129 -4.27 5.82 5.87
N ASN A 130 -4.63 6.74 6.76
CA ASN A 130 -5.83 7.56 6.62
C ASN A 130 -5.79 8.50 5.39
N ASN A 131 -4.65 9.06 5.03
CA ASN A 131 -4.51 9.85 3.79
C ASN A 131 -4.79 9.03 2.53
N LEU A 132 -4.48 7.72 2.54
CA LEU A 132 -4.86 6.79 1.46
C LEU A 132 -6.36 6.53 1.44
N GLY A 133 -7.02 6.61 2.59
CA GLY A 133 -8.48 6.54 2.68
C GLY A 133 -9.16 7.70 1.94
N LYS A 134 -8.65 8.93 2.08
CA LYS A 134 -9.15 10.11 1.31
C LYS A 134 -8.91 9.92 -0.19
N GLN A 135 -7.75 9.39 -0.58
CA GLN A 135 -7.45 9.11 -1.97
C GLN A 135 -8.37 8.02 -2.54
N ALA A 136 -8.55 6.92 -1.82
CA ALA A 136 -9.45 5.83 -2.22
C ALA A 136 -10.90 6.32 -2.37
N GLU A 137 -11.40 7.13 -1.42
CA GLU A 137 -12.71 7.76 -1.49
C GLU A 137 -12.86 8.58 -2.79
N GLY A 138 -11.83 9.38 -3.14
CA GLY A 138 -11.79 10.12 -4.40
C GLY A 138 -11.75 9.22 -5.64
N GLU A 139 -10.98 8.13 -5.61
CA GLU A 139 -10.90 7.18 -6.72
C GLU A 139 -12.22 6.43 -6.93
N PHE A 140 -12.89 5.98 -5.87
CA PHE A 140 -14.25 5.43 -5.96
C PHE A 140 -15.24 6.47 -6.51
N GLY A 141 -15.13 7.74 -6.10
CA GLY A 141 -15.98 8.83 -6.56
C GLY A 141 -15.78 9.18 -8.05
N THR A 142 -14.57 9.06 -8.56
CA THR A 142 -14.23 9.35 -9.95
C THR A 142 -14.25 8.13 -10.86
N PHE A 143 -14.32 6.93 -10.30
CA PHE A 143 -14.40 5.69 -11.06
C PHE A 143 -15.61 5.70 -12.00
N ARG A 144 -15.35 5.42 -13.26
CA ARG A 144 -16.36 5.32 -14.31
C ARG A 144 -16.31 3.95 -14.95
N LEU A 145 -17.48 3.36 -15.11
CA LEU A 145 -17.61 2.10 -15.81
C LEU A 145 -17.24 2.28 -17.29
N THR A 146 -16.39 1.41 -17.78
CA THR A 146 -15.98 1.44 -19.20
C THR A 146 -17.11 1.05 -20.16
N GLU A 147 -18.16 0.42 -19.66
CA GLU A 147 -19.28 -0.09 -20.48
C GLU A 147 -20.29 0.99 -20.80
N ASN A 148 -20.67 1.84 -19.84
CA ASN A 148 -21.75 2.82 -19.95
C ASN A 148 -21.36 4.23 -19.47
N GLY A 149 -20.19 4.39 -18.83
CA GLY A 149 -19.71 5.68 -18.32
C GLY A 149 -20.31 6.09 -16.98
N ASP A 150 -21.12 5.26 -16.34
CA ASP A 150 -21.74 5.56 -15.06
C ASP A 150 -20.67 5.72 -13.96
N ALA A 151 -20.88 6.67 -13.06
CA ALA A 151 -20.00 6.84 -11.91
C ALA A 151 -20.39 5.88 -10.79
N PHE A 152 -19.40 5.30 -10.12
CA PHE A 152 -19.62 4.36 -9.00
C PHE A 152 -20.53 4.97 -7.92
N ASN A 153 -20.25 6.19 -7.52
CA ASN A 153 -20.98 6.91 -6.46
C ASN A 153 -22.41 7.34 -6.83
N THR A 154 -22.83 7.19 -8.09
CA THR A 154 -24.23 7.38 -8.49
C THR A 154 -25.07 6.12 -8.29
N ILE A 155 -24.41 4.97 -8.14
CA ILE A 155 -25.05 3.66 -8.00
C ILE A 155 -24.92 3.14 -6.58
N PHE A 156 -23.76 3.32 -5.96
CA PHE A 156 -23.42 2.79 -4.63
C PHE A 156 -22.93 3.89 -3.69
N THR A 157 -23.35 3.79 -2.43
CA THR A 157 -22.91 4.71 -1.36
C THR A 157 -21.54 4.31 -0.85
N VAL A 158 -20.58 5.24 -0.93
CA VAL A 158 -19.21 5.07 -0.44
C VAL A 158 -19.00 5.95 0.78
N ASN A 159 -18.61 5.39 1.89
CA ASN A 159 -18.35 6.11 3.14
C ASN A 159 -16.99 5.77 3.72
N ARG A 160 -16.25 6.80 4.14
CA ARG A 160 -15.04 6.61 4.94
C ARG A 160 -15.40 6.59 6.42
N LEU A 161 -14.86 5.63 7.16
CA LEU A 161 -15.07 5.51 8.60
C LEU A 161 -14.38 6.69 9.32
N ARG A 162 -15.19 7.67 9.76
CA ARG A 162 -14.71 8.90 10.45
C ARG A 162 -15.16 8.97 11.90
N SER A 163 -16.13 8.17 12.29
CA SER A 163 -16.72 8.14 13.63
C SER A 163 -17.10 6.69 13.99
N SER A 164 -17.47 6.47 15.24
CA SER A 164 -17.92 5.15 15.73
C SER A 164 -19.33 4.78 15.25
N SER A 165 -19.65 5.10 13.98
CA SER A 165 -20.90 4.70 13.32
C SER A 165 -20.69 4.57 11.82
N ILE A 166 -21.35 3.56 11.24
CA ILE A 166 -21.40 3.34 9.79
C ILE A 166 -22.82 3.59 9.34
N PRO A 167 -23.08 4.51 8.37
CA PRO A 167 -24.39 4.70 7.81
C PRO A 167 -24.96 3.39 7.26
N SER A 168 -26.23 3.12 7.53
CA SER A 168 -26.87 1.82 7.20
C SER A 168 -26.97 1.58 5.68
N ASP A 169 -26.93 2.63 4.88
CA ASP A 169 -26.99 2.62 3.41
C ASP A 169 -25.59 2.46 2.75
N SER A 170 -24.52 2.34 3.54
CA SER A 170 -23.16 2.20 3.02
C SER A 170 -22.98 0.87 2.27
N ASN A 171 -22.64 0.95 0.99
CA ASN A 171 -22.26 -0.22 0.19
C ASN A 171 -20.74 -0.46 0.25
N VAL A 172 -19.93 0.60 0.27
CA VAL A 172 -18.48 0.53 0.45
C VAL A 172 -18.08 1.35 1.67
N VAL A 173 -17.38 0.71 2.59
CA VAL A 173 -16.78 1.35 3.75
C VAL A 173 -15.27 1.38 3.57
N ILE A 174 -14.67 2.57 3.63
CA ILE A 174 -13.21 2.74 3.56
C ILE A 174 -12.69 3.01 4.97
N SER A 175 -11.71 2.24 5.42
CA SER A 175 -11.13 2.40 6.76
C SER A 175 -9.66 2.00 6.77
N THR A 176 -8.94 2.46 7.79
CA THR A 176 -7.68 1.84 8.19
C THR A 176 -7.97 0.66 9.12
N ILE A 177 -7.01 -0.27 9.22
CA ILE A 177 -7.15 -1.43 10.12
C ILE A 177 -7.18 -0.98 11.59
N GLN A 178 -6.45 0.09 11.93
CA GLN A 178 -6.39 0.68 13.27
C GLN A 178 -7.76 1.22 13.69
N ARG A 179 -8.41 2.03 12.85
CA ARG A 179 -9.74 2.58 13.13
C ARG A 179 -10.78 1.48 13.29
N LEU A 180 -10.71 0.46 12.44
CA LEU A 180 -11.63 -0.67 12.53
C LEU A 180 -11.41 -1.46 13.82
N PHE A 181 -10.16 -1.64 14.25
CA PHE A 181 -9.81 -2.25 15.52
C PHE A 181 -10.37 -1.47 16.72
N SER A 182 -10.17 -0.13 16.76
CA SER A 182 -10.74 0.73 17.80
C SER A 182 -12.26 0.69 17.80
N PHE A 183 -12.91 0.66 16.61
CA PHE A 183 -14.35 0.53 16.52
C PHE A 183 -14.87 -0.80 17.13
N LEU A 184 -14.19 -1.92 16.82
CA LEU A 184 -14.55 -3.23 17.36
C LEU A 184 -14.37 -3.30 18.88
N LYS A 185 -13.39 -2.58 19.43
CA LYS A 185 -13.19 -2.46 20.88
C LYS A 185 -14.23 -1.54 21.56
N GLY A 186 -15.03 -0.79 20.80
CA GLY A 186 -15.96 0.19 21.32
C GLY A 186 -15.31 1.52 21.74
N GLU A 187 -14.09 1.79 21.26
CA GLU A 187 -13.38 3.05 21.49
C GLU A 187 -13.95 4.16 20.62
N THR A 188 -13.86 5.41 21.09
CA THR A 188 -14.28 6.58 20.29
C THR A 188 -13.29 6.81 19.16
N ILE A 189 -13.79 6.90 17.94
CA ILE A 189 -13.00 7.25 16.76
C ILE A 189 -13.12 8.76 16.55
N GLU A 190 -11.98 9.43 16.51
CA GLU A 190 -11.87 10.84 16.14
C GLU A 190 -11.42 10.97 14.68
N ASP A 191 -11.94 11.96 13.95
CA ASP A 191 -11.52 12.25 12.57
C ASP A 191 -10.23 13.08 12.57
N ASN A 192 -9.18 12.55 13.21
CA ASN A 192 -7.83 13.09 13.14
C ASN A 192 -7.01 12.28 12.12
N ASP A 193 -6.01 12.91 11.51
CA ASP A 193 -5.15 12.27 10.51
C ASP A 193 -4.00 11.43 11.15
N ASN A 194 -3.93 11.41 12.49
CA ASN A 194 -2.92 10.69 13.26
C ASN A 194 -3.47 9.34 13.71
N ASP A 195 -3.49 8.37 12.80
CA ASP A 195 -3.65 6.97 13.22
C ASP A 195 -2.30 6.51 13.81
N ASP A 196 -2.27 6.10 15.08
CA ASP A 196 -1.10 5.49 15.68
C ASP A 196 -0.72 4.24 14.88
N GLU A 197 0.47 4.27 14.24
CA GLU A 197 0.97 3.16 13.43
C GLU A 197 1.36 1.95 14.30
N ASN A 198 1.40 2.11 15.62
CA ASN A 198 1.87 1.08 16.53
C ASN A 198 0.76 0.08 16.85
N GLU A 199 1.05 -1.18 16.53
CA GLU A 199 0.23 -2.29 17.00
C GLU A 199 0.25 -2.34 18.54
N PRO A 200 -0.91 -2.55 19.22
CA PRO A 200 -0.91 -2.77 20.65
C PRO A 200 0.02 -3.93 21.02
N ALA A 201 0.88 -3.69 22.01
CA ALA A 201 1.88 -4.68 22.45
C ALA A 201 1.26 -5.93 23.10
N GLU A 202 0.05 -5.79 23.66
CA GLU A 202 -0.67 -6.89 24.29
C GLU A 202 -1.63 -7.56 23.31
N GLU A 203 -1.73 -8.87 23.44
CA GLU A 203 -2.65 -9.68 22.65
C GLU A 203 -4.11 -9.44 23.09
N VAL A 204 -4.91 -8.83 22.22
CA VAL A 204 -6.30 -8.44 22.52
C VAL A 204 -7.28 -9.45 21.92
N THR A 205 -8.30 -9.84 22.69
CA THR A 205 -9.46 -10.57 22.17
C THR A 205 -10.54 -9.56 21.79
N LEU A 206 -11.04 -9.63 20.55
CA LEU A 206 -12.12 -8.77 20.07
C LEU A 206 -13.47 -9.37 20.50
N PRO A 207 -14.26 -8.64 21.33
CA PRO A 207 -15.60 -9.11 21.68
C PRO A 207 -16.58 -8.91 20.51
N PRO A 208 -17.69 -9.67 20.47
CA PRO A 208 -18.76 -9.40 19.52
C PRO A 208 -19.28 -7.96 19.67
N ASN A 209 -19.30 -7.20 18.58
CA ASN A 209 -19.78 -5.82 18.57
C ASN A 209 -21.18 -5.77 17.90
N PRO A 210 -22.24 -5.36 18.63
CA PRO A 210 -23.60 -5.31 18.07
C PRO A 210 -23.76 -4.34 16.90
N ASN A 211 -22.94 -3.28 16.86
CA ASN A 211 -22.98 -2.26 15.80
C ASN A 211 -22.19 -2.68 14.57
N LEU A 212 -21.32 -3.71 14.70
CA LEU A 212 -20.49 -4.21 13.64
C LEU A 212 -20.32 -5.74 13.80
N PRO A 213 -21.38 -6.53 13.53
CA PRO A 213 -21.35 -7.97 13.68
C PRO A 213 -20.37 -8.62 12.69
N HIS A 214 -19.93 -9.85 12.98
CA HIS A 214 -18.92 -10.56 12.22
C HIS A 214 -19.30 -10.84 10.75
N ASP A 215 -20.58 -10.84 10.43
CA ASP A 215 -21.17 -11.02 9.09
C ASP A 215 -21.56 -9.70 8.42
N TYR A 216 -21.10 -8.55 8.95
CA TYR A 216 -21.47 -7.23 8.43
C TYR A 216 -20.98 -6.99 7.02
N PHE A 217 -19.77 -7.44 6.68
CA PHE A 217 -19.17 -7.31 5.35
C PHE A 217 -19.20 -8.64 4.60
N ASP A 218 -19.56 -8.59 3.32
CA ASP A 218 -19.55 -9.74 2.42
C ASP A 218 -18.16 -9.94 1.77
N MET A 219 -17.44 -8.84 1.56
CA MET A 219 -16.08 -8.85 1.00
C MET A 219 -15.20 -7.79 1.66
N ILE A 220 -13.95 -8.13 1.90
CA ILE A 220 -12.92 -7.23 2.41
C ILE A 220 -11.77 -7.16 1.41
N ILE A 221 -11.54 -6.00 0.84
CA ILE A 221 -10.39 -5.71 -0.02
C ILE A 221 -9.33 -5.01 0.82
N ILE A 222 -8.11 -5.53 0.84
CA ILE A 222 -7.02 -5.08 1.70
C ILE A 222 -5.89 -4.55 0.82
N ASP A 223 -5.71 -3.24 0.80
CA ASP A 223 -4.56 -2.63 0.11
C ASP A 223 -3.29 -2.77 0.95
N GLU A 224 -2.15 -2.99 0.29
CA GLU A 224 -0.86 -3.31 0.90
C GLU A 224 -0.98 -4.38 2.01
N CYS A 225 -1.71 -5.46 1.69
CA CYS A 225 -2.15 -6.49 2.63
C CYS A 225 -1.02 -7.16 3.42
N HIS A 226 0.23 -7.09 2.94
CA HIS A 226 1.41 -7.60 3.64
C HIS A 226 1.64 -6.92 5.01
N ARG A 227 1.01 -5.77 5.30
CA ARG A 227 1.12 -5.04 6.58
C ARG A 227 0.00 -5.39 7.58
N SER A 228 -1.14 -5.88 7.10
CA SER A 228 -2.35 -6.07 7.92
C SER A 228 -2.61 -7.52 8.36
N ILE A 229 -1.71 -8.45 8.07
CA ILE A 229 -1.91 -9.90 8.29
C ILE A 229 -1.24 -10.43 9.56
N TYR A 230 -0.70 -9.57 10.41
CA TYR A 230 0.02 -9.94 11.62
C TYR A 230 -0.73 -9.54 12.89
N GLY A 231 -0.36 -10.16 14.00
CA GLY A 231 -0.75 -9.80 15.35
C GLY A 231 -2.23 -9.47 15.54
N ASN A 232 -2.51 -8.36 16.20
CA ASN A 232 -3.87 -7.90 16.46
C ASN A 232 -4.62 -7.46 15.18
N TRP A 233 -3.91 -7.01 14.14
CA TRP A 233 -4.52 -6.66 12.86
C TRP A 233 -5.12 -7.88 12.17
N ARG A 234 -4.44 -9.02 12.24
CA ARG A 234 -4.95 -10.29 11.74
C ARG A 234 -6.25 -10.68 12.43
N LYS A 235 -6.41 -10.44 13.73
CA LYS A 235 -7.63 -10.72 14.48
C LYS A 235 -8.84 -9.94 13.98
N VAL A 236 -8.62 -8.69 13.49
CA VAL A 236 -9.67 -7.90 12.84
C VAL A 236 -10.18 -8.61 11.58
N LEU A 237 -9.26 -9.15 10.77
CA LEU A 237 -9.65 -9.87 9.56
C LEU A 237 -10.33 -11.22 9.87
N GLU A 238 -9.90 -11.90 10.94
CA GLU A 238 -10.47 -13.16 11.40
C GLU A 238 -11.82 -12.96 12.11
N TYR A 239 -12.09 -11.75 12.64
CA TYR A 239 -13.38 -11.40 13.22
C TYR A 239 -14.49 -11.46 12.17
N PHE A 240 -14.24 -11.03 10.94
CA PHE A 240 -15.18 -11.09 9.83
C PHE A 240 -15.06 -12.43 9.07
N ASP A 241 -15.31 -13.53 9.76
CA ASP A 241 -15.06 -14.90 9.29
C ASP A 241 -15.93 -15.34 8.10
N THR A 242 -17.04 -14.64 7.85
CA THR A 242 -17.93 -14.87 6.70
C THR A 242 -17.52 -14.11 5.46
N ALA A 243 -16.70 -13.06 5.59
CA ALA A 243 -16.29 -12.21 4.50
C ALA A 243 -15.28 -12.90 3.56
N ARG A 244 -15.37 -12.62 2.27
CA ARG A 244 -14.34 -12.99 1.31
C ARG A 244 -13.20 -11.99 1.34
N LEU A 245 -11.96 -12.46 1.46
CA LEU A 245 -10.77 -11.61 1.57
C LEU A 245 -10.04 -11.50 0.24
N VAL A 246 -9.80 -10.27 -0.20
CA VAL A 246 -9.01 -9.95 -1.41
C VAL A 246 -7.80 -9.12 -1.00
N GLY A 247 -6.61 -9.67 -1.08
CA GLY A 247 -5.37 -8.95 -0.83
C GLY A 247 -4.82 -8.31 -2.09
N LEU A 248 -4.41 -7.04 -1.98
CA LEU A 248 -3.68 -6.31 -3.01
C LEU A 248 -2.27 -6.00 -2.49
N THR A 249 -1.25 -6.30 -3.25
CA THR A 249 0.13 -5.92 -2.92
C THR A 249 1.01 -5.89 -4.16
N ALA A 250 2.04 -5.06 -4.15
CA ALA A 250 3.13 -5.14 -5.12
C ALA A 250 4.28 -6.04 -4.63
N THR A 251 4.33 -6.33 -3.34
CA THR A 251 5.45 -6.96 -2.64
C THR A 251 4.97 -8.10 -1.74
N PRO A 252 4.53 -9.23 -2.32
CA PRO A 252 4.08 -10.37 -1.53
C PRO A 252 5.29 -11.01 -0.83
N ILE A 253 5.24 -11.10 0.50
CA ILE A 253 6.15 -11.91 1.30
C ILE A 253 5.55 -13.30 1.53
N GLU A 254 6.34 -14.23 2.03
CA GLU A 254 5.90 -15.62 2.17
C GLU A 254 4.70 -15.78 3.11
N GLU A 255 4.67 -15.02 4.19
CA GLU A 255 3.56 -14.98 5.15
C GLU A 255 2.26 -14.47 4.51
N THR A 256 2.37 -13.48 3.60
CA THR A 256 1.22 -12.99 2.83
C THR A 256 0.63 -14.09 1.97
N LYS A 257 1.47 -14.80 1.22
CA LYS A 257 1.01 -15.91 0.37
C LYS A 257 0.33 -17.00 1.21
N LYS A 258 0.93 -17.33 2.36
CA LYS A 258 0.40 -18.33 3.30
C LYS A 258 -0.96 -17.92 3.88
N PHE A 259 -1.11 -16.63 4.27
CA PHE A 259 -2.38 -16.10 4.78
C PHE A 259 -3.50 -16.20 3.74
N PHE A 260 -3.20 -15.98 2.47
CA PHE A 260 -4.13 -16.14 1.34
C PHE A 260 -4.16 -17.57 0.75
N ASN A 261 -3.72 -18.60 1.51
CA ASN A 261 -3.71 -20.01 1.12
C ASN A 261 -2.98 -20.27 -0.22
N TYR A 262 -1.97 -19.46 -0.56
CA TYR A 262 -1.27 -19.47 -1.85
C TYR A 262 -2.18 -19.28 -3.07
N ASN A 263 -3.42 -18.80 -2.87
CA ASN A 263 -4.34 -18.50 -3.96
C ASN A 263 -3.98 -17.15 -4.62
N ILE A 264 -2.88 -17.15 -5.36
CA ILE A 264 -2.39 -16.00 -6.12
C ILE A 264 -3.10 -16.03 -7.47
N ILE A 265 -4.11 -15.17 -7.65
CA ILE A 265 -4.97 -15.15 -8.85
C ILE A 265 -4.36 -14.34 -9.99
N VAL A 266 -3.48 -13.41 -9.71
CA VAL A 266 -2.69 -12.67 -10.70
C VAL A 266 -1.32 -12.34 -10.13
N ASN A 267 -0.30 -12.45 -10.97
CA ASN A 267 1.09 -12.07 -10.63
C ASN A 267 1.67 -11.17 -11.73
N TYR A 268 1.37 -9.87 -11.58
CA TYR A 268 1.84 -8.82 -12.50
C TYR A 268 3.01 -8.07 -11.87
N THR A 269 4.22 -8.54 -12.16
CA THR A 269 5.48 -8.02 -11.60
C THR A 269 5.87 -6.67 -12.22
N LEU A 270 6.87 -6.00 -11.61
CA LEU A 270 7.42 -4.76 -12.14
C LEU A 270 8.00 -4.97 -13.55
N GLU A 271 8.69 -6.08 -13.77
CA GLU A 271 9.30 -6.42 -15.07
C GLU A 271 8.24 -6.55 -16.16
N LYS A 272 7.14 -7.27 -15.89
CA LYS A 272 6.01 -7.35 -16.82
C LYS A 272 5.43 -5.96 -17.12
N SER A 273 5.28 -5.14 -16.08
CA SER A 273 4.73 -3.79 -16.23
C SER A 273 5.61 -2.84 -17.06
N ILE A 274 6.93 -3.05 -17.05
CA ILE A 274 7.88 -2.31 -17.89
C ILE A 274 7.75 -2.78 -19.35
N VAL A 275 7.69 -4.09 -19.57
CA VAL A 275 7.50 -4.66 -20.93
C VAL A 275 6.20 -4.16 -21.55
N ASP A 276 5.13 -4.06 -20.76
CA ASP A 276 3.81 -3.58 -21.21
C ASP A 276 3.73 -2.03 -21.33
N GLY A 277 4.82 -1.30 -21.01
CA GLY A 277 4.86 0.18 -21.05
C GLY A 277 4.00 0.86 -19.99
N VAL A 278 3.60 0.14 -18.95
CA VAL A 278 2.84 0.69 -17.81
C VAL A 278 3.76 1.43 -16.86
N ASN A 279 5.00 0.96 -16.73
CA ASN A 279 6.05 1.56 -15.92
C ASN A 279 7.31 1.79 -16.78
N VAL A 280 8.18 2.69 -16.32
CA VAL A 280 9.51 2.90 -16.90
C VAL A 280 10.56 2.12 -16.13
N ASP A 281 11.69 1.83 -16.79
CA ASP A 281 12.82 1.12 -16.19
C ASP A 281 13.57 1.98 -15.17
N CYS A 282 14.36 1.34 -14.34
CA CYS A 282 15.18 1.94 -13.29
C CYS A 282 16.66 1.79 -13.62
N ARG A 283 17.37 2.88 -13.74
CA ARG A 283 18.83 2.90 -13.82
C ARG A 283 19.41 3.29 -12.47
N VAL A 284 20.33 2.47 -11.95
CA VAL A 284 20.96 2.71 -10.64
C VAL A 284 22.28 3.45 -10.84
N TYR A 285 22.43 4.58 -10.13
CA TYR A 285 23.67 5.34 -10.06
C TYR A 285 24.17 5.37 -8.62
N ARG A 286 25.38 4.92 -8.34
CA ARG A 286 25.97 4.89 -7.00
C ARG A 286 26.95 6.00 -6.81
N ILE A 287 26.70 6.86 -5.81
CA ILE A 287 27.67 7.85 -5.35
C ILE A 287 28.51 7.22 -4.24
N LYS A 288 29.75 6.88 -4.58
CA LYS A 288 30.69 6.31 -3.62
C LYS A 288 31.48 7.43 -2.95
N THR A 289 31.42 7.47 -1.63
CA THR A 289 32.26 8.35 -0.81
C THR A 289 33.17 7.48 0.09
N GLN A 290 34.31 7.99 0.50
CA GLN A 290 35.15 7.25 1.44
C GLN A 290 34.39 6.85 2.70
N VAL A 291 33.50 7.70 3.20
CA VAL A 291 32.64 7.44 4.35
C VAL A 291 31.66 6.32 4.06
N THR A 292 31.10 6.23 2.85
CA THR A 292 30.16 5.17 2.50
C THR A 292 30.81 3.82 2.23
N GLU A 293 32.09 3.76 1.92
CA GLU A 293 32.81 2.49 1.68
C GLU A 293 33.47 1.93 2.94
N THR A 294 34.07 2.78 3.77
CA THR A 294 34.93 2.35 4.89
C THR A 294 34.43 2.75 6.27
N GLY A 295 33.32 3.50 6.33
CA GLY A 295 32.91 4.19 7.55
C GLY A 295 33.63 5.52 7.70
N GLY A 296 33.28 6.29 8.72
CA GLY A 296 33.85 7.61 9.00
C GLY A 296 34.41 7.74 10.39
N ALA A 297 35.36 8.62 10.58
CA ALA A 297 35.78 9.06 11.88
C ALA A 297 35.37 10.52 12.08
N ILE A 298 34.74 10.82 13.20
CA ILE A 298 34.49 12.19 13.64
C ILE A 298 35.64 12.56 14.55
N LEU A 299 36.41 13.57 14.16
CA LEU A 299 37.60 13.97 14.88
C LEU A 299 37.25 14.69 16.18
N GLU A 300 38.15 14.62 17.13
CA GLU A 300 38.07 15.42 18.38
C GLU A 300 37.91 16.90 18.03
N GLY A 301 36.94 17.57 18.66
CA GLY A 301 36.66 19.00 18.47
C GLY A 301 35.64 19.33 17.37
N GLU A 302 35.27 18.40 16.49
CA GLU A 302 34.20 18.62 15.53
C GLU A 302 32.83 18.76 16.20
N ARG A 303 31.98 19.64 15.62
CA ARG A 303 30.61 19.84 16.10
C ARG A 303 29.69 18.86 15.38
N VAL A 304 29.01 18.02 16.16
CA VAL A 304 28.08 17.02 15.69
C VAL A 304 26.69 17.30 16.25
N LYS A 305 25.66 17.13 15.44
CA LYS A 305 24.27 17.13 15.91
C LYS A 305 23.89 15.70 16.26
N GLU A 306 23.59 15.46 17.52
CA GLU A 306 23.08 14.18 18.03
C GLU A 306 21.58 14.33 18.31
N GLU A 307 20.78 13.39 17.80
CA GLU A 307 19.35 13.32 18.06
C GLU A 307 19.05 12.15 19.01
N THR A 308 18.29 12.44 20.07
CA THR A 308 17.88 11.41 21.01
C THR A 308 16.72 10.58 20.46
N ARG A 309 16.91 9.28 20.30
CA ARG A 309 16.03 8.33 19.63
C ARG A 309 14.57 8.33 20.15
N TYR A 310 14.35 8.68 21.42
CA TYR A 310 13.03 8.65 22.05
C TYR A 310 12.34 10.00 22.15
N THR A 311 13.06 11.10 22.08
CA THR A 311 12.52 12.45 22.29
C THR A 311 12.61 13.33 21.05
N GLY A 312 13.37 12.94 20.02
CA GLY A 312 13.64 13.77 18.84
C GLY A 312 14.46 15.02 19.16
N GLU A 313 15.00 15.14 20.38
CA GLU A 313 15.75 16.31 20.82
C GLU A 313 17.12 16.34 20.13
N VAL A 314 17.38 17.39 19.34
CA VAL A 314 18.66 17.58 18.65
C VAL A 314 19.60 18.44 19.49
N LYS A 315 20.74 17.89 19.89
CA LYS A 315 21.79 18.60 20.62
C LYS A 315 23.04 18.72 19.75
N THR A 316 23.62 19.91 19.69
CA THR A 316 24.93 20.09 19.07
C THR A 316 26.00 19.85 20.12
N VAL A 317 26.73 18.75 19.97
CA VAL A 317 27.81 18.35 20.93
C VAL A 317 29.16 18.49 20.23
N ARG A 318 30.16 18.98 20.97
CA ARG A 318 31.54 18.87 20.52
C ARG A 318 32.07 17.49 20.87
N ASN A 319 32.62 16.81 19.88
CA ASN A 319 33.19 15.50 20.08
C ASN A 319 34.43 15.62 20.98
N LYS A 320 34.46 14.89 22.08
CA LYS A 320 35.57 14.93 23.07
C LYS A 320 36.70 13.98 22.71
N GLU A 321 36.44 12.99 21.87
CA GLU A 321 37.38 11.97 21.42
C GLU A 321 37.10 11.60 19.99
N THR A 322 38.12 11.19 19.21
CA THR A 322 37.91 10.65 17.86
C THR A 322 37.08 9.37 17.92
N LYS A 323 35.87 9.40 17.38
CA LYS A 323 34.98 8.23 17.28
C LYS A 323 34.94 7.76 15.84
N THR A 324 35.16 6.47 15.62
CA THR A 324 35.02 5.82 14.35
C THR A 324 33.64 5.18 14.27
N TYR A 325 32.91 5.46 13.20
CA TYR A 325 31.56 4.94 12.96
C TYR A 325 31.55 4.08 11.71
N THR A 326 30.81 2.98 11.76
CA THR A 326 30.48 2.22 10.55
C THR A 326 29.48 3.01 9.69
N ASN A 327 29.38 2.68 8.41
CA ASN A 327 28.38 3.29 7.51
C ASN A 327 26.96 3.30 8.09
N LYS A 328 26.55 2.17 8.70
CA LYS A 328 25.22 2.03 9.30
C LYS A 328 25.03 2.95 10.51
N GLU A 329 26.04 3.16 11.30
CA GLU A 329 25.97 4.04 12.47
C GLU A 329 25.95 5.51 12.09
N LEU A 330 26.72 5.93 11.07
CA LEU A 330 26.72 7.29 10.54
C LEU A 330 25.34 7.70 10.01
N ASN A 331 24.69 6.82 9.27
CA ASN A 331 23.37 7.12 8.69
C ASN A 331 22.21 6.98 9.70
N ARG A 332 22.42 6.31 10.83
CA ARG A 332 21.38 6.07 11.85
C ARG A 332 21.45 7.02 13.02
N SER A 333 22.64 7.41 13.45
CA SER A 333 22.84 8.15 14.68
C SER A 333 23.52 9.49 14.53
N VAL A 334 24.21 9.74 13.41
CA VAL A 334 24.99 10.96 13.19
C VAL A 334 24.65 11.60 11.85
N ILE A 335 24.22 12.86 11.90
CA ILE A 335 23.94 13.68 10.70
C ILE A 335 25.24 14.37 10.31
N ASN A 336 25.86 13.97 9.19
CA ASN A 336 27.11 14.54 8.70
C ASN A 336 26.89 15.54 7.54
N PRO A 337 26.95 16.87 7.80
CA PRO A 337 26.72 17.88 6.78
C PRO A 337 27.73 17.82 5.62
N ALA A 338 28.98 17.45 5.88
CA ALA A 338 30.02 17.35 4.86
C ALA A 338 29.72 16.24 3.85
N GLN A 339 29.22 15.09 4.32
CA GLN A 339 28.81 13.99 3.46
C GLN A 339 27.59 14.38 2.59
N ILE A 340 26.58 15.02 3.19
CA ILE A 340 25.41 15.54 2.46
C ILE A 340 25.86 16.49 1.34
N LYS A 341 26.77 17.45 1.69
CA LYS A 341 27.31 18.41 0.72
C LYS A 341 28.05 17.71 -0.41
N LEU A 342 28.89 16.72 -0.12
CA LEU A 342 29.62 15.94 -1.11
C LEU A 342 28.67 15.20 -2.06
N ILE A 343 27.65 14.52 -1.52
CA ILE A 343 26.64 13.78 -2.30
C ILE A 343 25.89 14.73 -3.25
N LEU A 344 25.41 15.87 -2.72
CA LEU A 344 24.66 16.84 -3.52
C LEU A 344 25.54 17.53 -4.57
N SER A 345 26.81 17.85 -4.26
CA SER A 345 27.76 18.41 -5.22
C SER A 345 28.08 17.38 -6.31
N THR A 346 28.32 16.12 -5.96
CA THR A 346 28.51 15.05 -6.95
C THR A 346 27.29 14.90 -7.86
N TYR A 347 26.08 14.91 -7.29
CA TYR A 347 24.84 14.85 -8.08
C TYR A 347 24.73 16.04 -9.05
N TRP A 348 25.07 17.25 -8.59
CA TRP A 348 25.10 18.46 -9.43
C TRP A 348 26.03 18.29 -10.64
N ASP A 349 27.22 17.73 -10.41
CA ASP A 349 28.23 17.57 -11.46
C ASP A 349 27.84 16.49 -12.49
N VAL A 350 27.19 15.40 -12.03
CA VAL A 350 26.92 14.24 -12.90
C VAL A 350 25.54 14.25 -13.55
N VAL A 351 24.61 15.09 -13.10
CA VAL A 351 23.21 15.03 -13.54
C VAL A 351 23.03 15.14 -15.05
N TYR A 352 23.79 16.03 -15.73
CA TYR A 352 23.74 16.17 -17.19
C TYR A 352 24.96 15.62 -17.91
N THR A 353 25.98 15.20 -17.20
CA THR A 353 27.19 14.62 -17.79
C THR A 353 27.13 13.09 -17.84
N GLU A 354 26.46 12.46 -16.89
CA GLU A 354 26.39 11.01 -16.77
C GLU A 354 24.96 10.47 -16.75
N LEU A 355 24.02 11.12 -16.02
CA LEU A 355 22.67 10.59 -15.88
C LEU A 355 21.81 10.96 -17.11
N PHE A 356 21.59 12.23 -17.33
CA PHE A 356 20.76 12.77 -18.41
C PHE A 356 21.62 13.39 -19.51
N ASN A 357 22.55 12.59 -20.04
CA ASN A 357 23.51 13.00 -21.07
C ASN A 357 22.96 12.84 -22.50
N ASP A 358 21.64 12.76 -22.67
CA ASP A 358 21.01 12.68 -23.98
C ASP A 358 21.27 13.98 -24.78
N PRO A 359 21.77 13.90 -26.03
CA PRO A 359 21.97 15.06 -26.88
C PRO A 359 20.73 15.91 -27.15
N GLN A 360 19.53 15.33 -27.00
CA GLN A 360 18.26 16.04 -27.18
C GLN A 360 17.82 16.81 -25.94
N ARG A 361 18.51 16.63 -24.81
CA ARG A 361 18.22 17.32 -23.56
C ARG A 361 19.28 18.39 -23.27
N GLU A 362 18.96 19.66 -23.51
CA GLU A 362 19.84 20.75 -23.13
C GLU A 362 20.06 20.80 -21.62
N PRO A 363 21.30 20.78 -21.14
CA PRO A 363 21.60 20.96 -19.72
C PRO A 363 21.06 22.29 -19.21
N ASN A 364 20.19 22.25 -18.22
CA ASN A 364 19.63 23.44 -17.59
C ASN A 364 19.35 23.18 -16.11
N MET A 365 20.09 23.86 -15.25
CA MET A 365 20.00 23.69 -13.80
C MET A 365 18.74 24.31 -13.18
N ASP A 366 18.05 25.24 -13.88
CA ASP A 366 16.75 25.74 -13.45
C ASP A 366 15.66 24.67 -13.62
N TYR A 367 15.85 23.81 -14.61
CA TYR A 367 14.98 22.68 -14.90
C TYR A 367 15.64 21.34 -14.57
N LEU A 368 16.39 21.30 -13.45
CA LEU A 368 16.94 20.05 -12.92
C LEU A 368 15.86 18.95 -12.93
N PRO A 369 16.18 17.71 -13.33
CA PRO A 369 15.21 16.61 -13.25
C PRO A 369 14.52 16.54 -11.90
N LYS A 370 13.19 16.34 -11.87
CA LYS A 370 12.46 16.26 -10.59
C LYS A 370 13.03 15.15 -9.74
N THR A 371 13.49 15.53 -8.56
CA THR A 371 14.26 14.67 -7.66
C THR A 371 13.53 14.51 -6.32
N LEU A 372 13.34 13.27 -5.88
CA LEU A 372 12.84 12.94 -4.55
C LEU A 372 13.98 12.35 -3.71
N ILE A 373 14.31 13.01 -2.61
CA ILE A 373 15.37 12.56 -1.69
C ILE A 373 14.73 11.98 -0.45
N PHE A 374 15.11 10.74 -0.10
CA PHE A 374 14.69 10.09 1.13
C PHE A 374 15.73 10.31 2.24
N ALA A 375 15.31 11.03 3.28
CA ALA A 375 16.05 11.30 4.49
C ALA A 375 15.76 10.30 5.61
N LEU A 376 16.65 10.19 6.58
CA LEU A 376 16.49 9.30 7.72
C LEU A 376 15.36 9.76 8.67
N ASN A 377 15.36 11.05 9.02
CA ASN A 377 14.41 11.70 9.94
C ASN A 377 14.20 13.17 9.57
N GLU A 378 13.36 13.87 10.34
CA GLU A 378 13.03 15.28 10.14
C GLU A 378 14.23 16.23 10.18
N ALA A 379 15.13 16.02 11.14
CA ALA A 379 16.35 16.85 11.30
C ALA A 379 17.29 16.63 10.11
N HIS A 380 17.45 15.38 9.64
CA HIS A 380 18.24 15.07 8.45
C HIS A 380 17.61 15.70 7.21
N ALA A 381 16.30 15.64 7.04
CA ALA A 381 15.59 16.28 5.93
C ALA A 381 15.81 17.81 5.91
N THR A 382 15.73 18.45 7.06
CA THR A 382 15.98 19.89 7.22
C THR A 382 17.43 20.26 6.81
N ASN A 383 18.42 19.47 7.26
CA ASN A 383 19.81 19.68 6.88
C ASN A 383 20.04 19.49 5.36
N ILE A 384 19.44 18.47 4.76
CA ILE A 384 19.52 18.24 3.31
C ILE A 384 18.97 19.46 2.56
N VAL A 385 17.80 19.99 2.94
CA VAL A 385 17.21 21.18 2.31
C VAL A 385 18.14 22.39 2.40
N GLN A 386 18.70 22.65 3.59
CA GLN A 386 19.61 23.78 3.79
C GLN A 386 20.87 23.64 2.94
N ILE A 387 21.51 22.47 2.96
CA ILE A 387 22.76 22.24 2.22
C ILE A 387 22.48 22.22 0.70
N ALA A 388 21.34 21.70 0.27
CA ALA A 388 20.96 21.72 -1.13
C ALA A 388 20.79 23.14 -1.66
N LYS A 389 20.20 24.06 -0.89
CA LYS A 389 20.11 25.49 -1.26
C LYS A 389 21.49 26.10 -1.43
N GLU A 390 22.44 25.79 -0.53
CA GLU A 390 23.83 26.26 -0.66
C GLU A 390 24.52 25.70 -1.91
N VAL A 391 24.45 24.36 -2.12
CA VAL A 391 25.12 23.68 -3.23
C VAL A 391 24.55 24.13 -4.58
N PHE A 392 23.23 24.27 -4.68
CA PHE A 392 22.56 24.66 -5.92
C PHE A 392 22.47 26.18 -6.11
N GLY A 393 23.02 26.97 -5.19
CA GLY A 393 23.01 28.46 -5.27
C GLY A 393 21.62 29.06 -5.28
N ARG A 394 20.66 28.43 -4.58
CA ARG A 394 19.25 28.82 -4.52
C ARG A 394 18.91 29.45 -3.20
N THR A 395 18.41 30.67 -3.24
CA THR A 395 17.98 31.43 -2.05
C THR A 395 16.49 31.36 -1.81
N ASP A 396 15.71 31.03 -2.84
CA ASP A 396 14.25 30.89 -2.72
C ASP A 396 13.85 29.52 -2.14
N ASP A 397 12.70 29.52 -1.46
CA ASP A 397 12.17 28.32 -0.81
C ASP A 397 11.43 27.38 -1.78
N ARG A 398 11.29 27.74 -3.06
CA ARG A 398 10.51 26.95 -4.02
C ARG A 398 11.29 25.79 -4.62
N PHE A 399 12.57 26.01 -4.93
CA PHE A 399 13.38 25.03 -5.67
C PHE A 399 13.60 23.71 -4.88
N VAL A 400 13.88 23.80 -3.56
CA VAL A 400 14.07 22.65 -2.67
C VAL A 400 13.20 22.82 -1.46
N GLN A 401 12.30 21.86 -1.20
CA GLN A 401 11.42 21.90 -0.04
C GLN A 401 11.34 20.54 0.68
N LYS A 402 11.05 20.60 1.97
CA LYS A 402 10.76 19.45 2.79
C LYS A 402 9.27 19.08 2.69
N ILE A 403 8.97 17.82 2.43
CA ILE A 403 7.60 17.28 2.45
C ILE A 403 7.53 16.20 3.52
N THR A 404 7.04 16.60 4.71
CA THR A 404 6.91 15.73 5.88
C THR A 404 5.63 16.07 6.64
N TYR A 405 5.23 15.25 7.59
CA TYR A 405 4.03 15.50 8.40
C TYR A 405 4.09 16.83 9.17
N SER A 406 5.27 17.28 9.56
CA SER A 406 5.49 18.53 10.28
C SER A 406 5.53 19.78 9.39
N ALA A 407 5.53 19.62 8.06
CA ALA A 407 5.76 20.72 7.11
C ALA A 407 4.48 21.46 6.66
N GLY A 408 3.37 21.35 7.40
CA GLY A 408 2.10 21.98 7.05
C GLY A 408 1.23 21.09 6.14
N ASP A 409 0.50 21.68 5.15
CA ASP A 409 -0.32 20.87 4.24
C ASP A 409 0.54 20.08 3.25
N SER A 410 0.89 18.86 3.66
CA SER A 410 1.71 17.94 2.86
C SER A 410 1.07 17.61 1.51
N ASN A 411 -0.27 17.55 1.42
CA ASN A 411 -0.97 17.23 0.18
C ASN A 411 -0.82 18.37 -0.84
N GLU A 412 -0.89 19.60 -0.37
CA GLU A 412 -0.64 20.77 -1.22
C GLU A 412 0.80 20.83 -1.71
N LEU A 413 1.79 20.56 -0.84
CA LEU A 413 3.20 20.49 -1.23
C LEU A 413 3.45 19.38 -2.26
N ILE A 414 2.81 18.22 -2.12
CA ILE A 414 2.89 17.14 -3.12
C ILE A 414 2.27 17.56 -4.44
N ARG A 415 1.11 18.25 -4.40
CA ARG A 415 0.46 18.79 -5.60
C ARG A 415 1.35 19.81 -6.31
N GLN A 416 1.99 20.71 -5.56
CA GLN A 416 2.97 21.66 -6.08
C GLN A 416 4.19 20.92 -6.67
N PHE A 417 4.77 19.97 -5.95
CA PHE A 417 5.89 19.19 -6.47
C PHE A 417 5.56 18.46 -7.77
N ARG A 418 4.34 18.02 -7.94
CA ARG A 418 3.86 17.35 -9.17
C ARG A 418 3.75 18.31 -10.34
N ASN A 419 3.23 19.53 -10.14
CA ASN A 419 2.76 20.41 -11.20
C ASN A 419 3.62 21.67 -11.43
N ASP A 420 4.34 22.12 -10.39
CA ASP A 420 5.13 23.34 -10.47
C ASP A 420 6.50 23.05 -11.10
N LYS A 421 6.86 23.81 -12.14
CA LYS A 421 8.16 23.72 -12.82
C LYS A 421 9.33 24.22 -11.97
N ASP A 422 9.09 25.10 -11.01
CA ASP A 422 10.13 25.71 -10.17
C ASP A 422 10.46 24.83 -8.95
N PHE A 423 9.55 23.95 -8.52
CA PHE A 423 9.79 23.01 -7.43
C PHE A 423 10.49 21.75 -7.95
N ARG A 424 11.83 21.70 -7.82
CA ARG A 424 12.67 20.65 -8.43
C ARG A 424 13.01 19.49 -7.50
N ILE A 425 13.29 19.78 -6.23
CA ILE A 425 13.77 18.80 -5.27
C ILE A 425 12.83 18.74 -4.06
N ALA A 426 12.25 17.58 -3.82
CA ALA A 426 11.50 17.28 -2.61
C ALA A 426 12.33 16.40 -1.68
N VAL A 427 12.39 16.74 -0.38
CA VAL A 427 13.06 15.95 0.66
C VAL A 427 12.01 15.39 1.62
N THR A 428 12.00 14.09 1.82
CA THR A 428 11.00 13.42 2.69
C THR A 428 11.64 12.35 3.55
N CYS A 429 10.97 11.96 4.65
CA CYS A 429 11.37 10.82 5.47
C CYS A 429 10.53 9.58 5.14
N THR A 430 9.22 9.68 5.25
CA THR A 430 8.30 8.54 5.08
C THR A 430 7.02 8.89 4.30
N LEU A 431 6.57 10.15 4.37
CA LEU A 431 5.25 10.56 3.90
C LEU A 431 5.00 10.26 2.42
N VAL A 432 6.00 10.53 1.56
CA VAL A 432 5.90 10.30 0.12
C VAL A 432 6.20 8.85 -0.27
N ALA A 433 6.56 8.00 0.70
CA ALA A 433 6.79 6.57 0.45
C ALA A 433 5.50 5.80 0.14
N THR A 434 4.34 6.28 0.60
CA THR A 434 3.06 5.61 0.38
C THR A 434 2.04 6.53 -0.33
N GLY A 435 1.36 5.99 -1.34
CA GLY A 435 0.14 6.56 -1.92
C GLY A 435 0.25 7.77 -2.85
N THR A 436 1.40 8.45 -2.96
CA THR A 436 1.52 9.65 -3.80
C THR A 436 1.98 9.34 -5.22
N ASP A 437 1.24 9.83 -6.22
CA ASP A 437 1.57 9.67 -7.63
C ASP A 437 2.21 10.95 -8.18
N VAL A 438 3.53 10.94 -8.37
CA VAL A 438 4.30 12.04 -8.98
C VAL A 438 4.90 11.54 -10.30
N LYS A 439 4.11 11.57 -11.37
CA LYS A 439 4.51 11.05 -12.70
C LYS A 439 5.78 11.70 -13.27
N PRO A 440 5.99 13.04 -13.15
CA PRO A 440 7.20 13.67 -13.65
C PRO A 440 8.47 13.43 -12.83
N LEU A 441 8.44 12.54 -11.84
CA LEU A 441 9.61 12.21 -11.03
C LEU A 441 10.63 11.42 -11.85
N GLU A 442 11.83 11.97 -12.01
CA GLU A 442 12.90 11.42 -12.85
C GLU A 442 14.07 10.85 -12.03
N VAL A 443 14.23 11.31 -10.77
CA VAL A 443 15.29 10.86 -9.87
C VAL A 443 14.74 10.54 -8.50
N VAL A 444 15.09 9.37 -7.99
CA VAL A 444 14.87 8.96 -6.59
C VAL A 444 16.24 8.80 -5.94
N MET A 445 16.50 9.54 -4.87
CA MET A 445 17.80 9.52 -4.20
C MET A 445 17.68 8.98 -2.77
N PHE A 446 18.47 7.99 -2.42
CA PHE A 446 18.55 7.44 -1.07
C PHE A 446 19.73 8.06 -0.31
N MET A 447 19.38 8.84 0.70
CA MET A 447 20.34 9.35 1.72
C MET A 447 20.08 8.71 3.09
N ARG A 448 19.38 7.58 3.10
CA ARG A 448 19.12 6.75 4.29
C ARG A 448 19.28 5.28 3.95
N ASP A 449 19.69 4.50 4.93
CA ASP A 449 19.64 3.04 4.88
C ASP A 449 18.18 2.54 4.85
N VAL A 450 17.90 1.49 4.08
CA VAL A 450 16.56 0.90 3.94
C VAL A 450 16.66 -0.59 4.27
N GLU A 451 16.25 -0.97 5.47
CA GLU A 451 16.39 -2.33 5.99
C GLU A 451 15.32 -3.32 5.49
N SER A 452 14.21 -2.79 4.98
CA SER A 452 13.05 -3.58 4.57
C SER A 452 12.92 -3.60 3.05
N LEU A 453 12.96 -4.78 2.45
CA LEU A 453 12.73 -4.95 1.00
C LEU A 453 11.39 -4.37 0.52
N PRO A 454 10.26 -4.56 1.24
CA PRO A 454 9.01 -3.91 0.84
C PRO A 454 9.11 -2.38 0.82
N LEU A 455 9.73 -1.78 1.84
CA LEU A 455 9.92 -0.32 1.88
C LEU A 455 10.82 0.17 0.73
N TYR A 456 11.92 -0.55 0.45
CA TYR A 456 12.79 -0.26 -0.70
C TYR A 456 12.00 -0.26 -2.02
N ILE A 457 11.19 -1.30 -2.26
CA ILE A 457 10.39 -1.41 -3.47
C ILE A 457 9.34 -0.29 -3.55
N GLN A 458 8.71 0.09 -2.43
CA GLN A 458 7.76 1.20 -2.37
C GLN A 458 8.44 2.55 -2.68
N MET A 459 9.62 2.82 -2.10
CA MET A 459 10.38 4.04 -2.34
C MET A 459 10.89 4.11 -3.79
N LYS A 460 11.49 3.04 -4.30
CA LYS A 460 11.90 2.90 -5.71
C LYS A 460 10.71 3.06 -6.66
N GLY A 461 9.57 2.49 -6.28
CA GLY A 461 8.32 2.52 -7.04
C GLY A 461 7.74 3.92 -7.27
N ARG A 462 8.28 4.97 -6.64
CA ARG A 462 7.88 6.36 -6.91
C ARG A 462 8.36 6.86 -8.26
N GLY A 463 9.52 6.38 -8.71
CA GLY A 463 10.11 6.77 -9.99
C GLY A 463 9.52 6.07 -11.21
N VAL A 464 8.90 4.90 -11.06
CA VAL A 464 8.53 4.02 -12.19
C VAL A 464 7.38 4.54 -13.06
N ARG A 465 6.66 5.59 -12.67
CA ARG A 465 5.48 6.08 -13.38
C ARG A 465 5.81 6.60 -14.77
N THR A 466 5.02 6.20 -15.75
CA THR A 466 5.03 6.80 -17.08
C THR A 466 4.33 8.16 -17.08
N ILE A 467 4.76 9.03 -17.98
CA ILE A 467 4.15 10.33 -18.25
C ILE A 467 4.23 10.62 -19.74
N GLY A 468 3.24 11.27 -20.32
CA GLY A 468 3.31 11.71 -21.72
C GLY A 468 4.35 12.84 -21.89
N ASP A 469 5.03 12.86 -23.04
CA ASP A 469 6.13 13.79 -23.31
C ASP A 469 5.71 15.26 -23.18
N GLU A 470 4.53 15.63 -23.65
CA GLU A 470 3.98 16.98 -23.51
C GLU A 470 3.76 17.34 -22.04
N GLN A 471 3.17 16.41 -21.26
CA GLN A 471 2.95 16.62 -19.84
C GLN A 471 4.25 16.73 -19.06
N LEU A 472 5.28 15.97 -19.46
CA LEU A 472 6.62 16.07 -18.86
C LEU A 472 7.24 17.44 -19.15
N ARG A 473 7.19 17.90 -20.41
CA ARG A 473 7.73 19.22 -20.80
C ARG A 473 7.03 20.40 -20.12
N ASN A 474 5.75 20.28 -19.80
CA ASN A 474 5.04 21.31 -19.02
C ASN A 474 5.65 21.52 -17.64
N VAL A 475 6.29 20.51 -17.08
CA VAL A 475 6.88 20.53 -15.73
C VAL A 475 8.42 20.53 -15.78
N THR A 476 9.03 19.87 -16.75
CA THR A 476 10.48 19.85 -16.99
C THR A 476 10.75 20.23 -18.45
N PRO A 477 10.81 21.54 -18.77
CA PRO A 477 10.83 22.04 -20.14
C PRO A 477 11.97 21.53 -21.02
N ASN A 478 13.11 21.19 -20.43
CA ASN A 478 14.27 20.64 -21.14
C ASN A 478 14.23 19.10 -21.26
N ALA A 479 13.19 18.41 -20.78
CA ALA A 479 13.04 16.98 -20.96
C ALA A 479 12.42 16.65 -22.31
N PHE A 480 12.89 15.59 -22.99
CA PHE A 480 12.30 15.08 -24.22
C PHE A 480 11.23 14.02 -23.93
N SER A 481 11.63 12.94 -23.27
CA SER A 481 10.78 11.83 -22.84
C SER A 481 11.23 11.32 -21.48
N LYS A 482 10.42 10.44 -20.88
CA LYS A 482 10.78 9.70 -19.67
C LYS A 482 10.77 8.20 -19.95
N ASP A 483 11.89 7.69 -20.44
CA ASP A 483 12.06 6.26 -20.76
C ASP A 483 12.57 5.46 -19.58
N CYS A 484 13.21 6.12 -18.62
CA CYS A 484 13.68 5.55 -17.37
C CYS A 484 13.63 6.60 -16.25
N PHE A 485 13.89 6.15 -15.04
CA PHE A 485 14.25 7.03 -13.93
C PHE A 485 15.57 6.59 -13.31
N TYR A 486 16.25 7.51 -12.64
CA TYR A 486 17.50 7.19 -11.96
C TYR A 486 17.26 6.99 -10.47
N LEU A 487 17.74 5.85 -9.95
CA LEU A 487 17.89 5.61 -8.53
C LEU A 487 19.32 5.99 -8.14
N VAL A 488 19.47 7.11 -7.45
CA VAL A 488 20.76 7.54 -6.92
C VAL A 488 20.95 6.98 -5.52
N ASP A 489 21.84 6.02 -5.41
CA ASP A 489 22.18 5.37 -4.14
C ASP A 489 23.43 6.01 -3.57
N ALA A 490 23.25 6.79 -2.49
CA ALA A 490 24.34 7.52 -1.83
C ALA A 490 24.80 6.85 -0.52
N VAL A 491 24.20 5.72 -0.13
CA VAL A 491 24.44 5.05 1.17
C VAL A 491 24.74 3.56 1.07
N GLY A 492 24.64 2.99 -0.14
CA GLY A 492 24.93 1.56 -0.39
C GLY A 492 23.78 0.62 0.00
N VAL A 493 22.55 1.00 -0.34
CA VAL A 493 21.34 0.18 -0.11
C VAL A 493 21.28 -1.02 -1.05
#